data_7cc0f62d8cb0173fb3332cda82aa6d62
#
_entry.id   7cc0f62d8cb0173fb3332cda82aa6d62
#
_cell.length_a   1.000
_cell.length_b   1.000
_cell.length_c   1.000
_cell.angle_alpha   90.00
_cell.angle_beta   90.00
_cell.angle_gamma   90.00
#
_symmetry.space_group_name_H-M   'P 1'
#
loop_
_entity.id
_entity.type
_entity.pdbx_description
1 polymer ?
#
loop_
_entity_poly.entity_id
_entity_poly.type
_entity_poly.pdbx_seq_one_letter_code
_entity_poly.pdbx_strand_id
1 'polypeptide(L)'
;SACLVGSGDVYKRQVSNPPYFVDSLKCPDQKRNTARHTDTLTLEDLLQDSRKLLAPQGRIALILPYDQKERLTDCIRTQNLYLSKETSVIPVPGAEPKRLLAELTAEPPVFPTFSSQLTIEIARHQYTDEYVSLTKDFYLKM
;
A
#
# COMPACT_ATOMS: atom_id res chain seq x y z
N SER A 1 5.89 7.21 5.79
CA SER A 1 5.30 8.52 6.02
C SER A 1 4.19 8.78 5.02
N ALA A 2 3.02 9.15 5.52
CA ALA A 2 1.97 9.65 4.66
C ALA A 2 2.38 11.04 4.19
N CYS A 3 2.68 11.18 2.90
CA CYS A 3 2.95 12.49 2.32
C CYS A 3 1.62 13.11 1.91
N LEU A 4 1.08 13.95 2.76
CA LEU A 4 -0.06 14.79 2.44
C LEU A 4 0.48 16.08 1.83
N VAL A 5 0.48 16.18 0.52
CA VAL A 5 0.88 17.41 -0.18
C VAL A 5 -0.35 18.06 -0.77
N GLY A 6 -0.76 19.16 -0.23
CA GLY A 6 -1.82 19.99 -0.79
C GLY A 6 -2.42 20.94 0.24
N SER A 7 -2.46 22.22 -0.08
CA SER A 7 -3.20 23.22 0.68
C SER A 7 -4.70 22.96 0.49
N GLY A 8 -5.28 22.44 1.49
CA GLY A 8 -6.65 22.62 1.94
C GLY A 8 -7.73 22.21 1.07
N ASP A 9 -8.12 21.26 0.50
CA ASP A 9 -9.53 20.93 0.37
C ASP A 9 -9.85 19.46 0.02
N VAL A 10 -9.36 18.93 -1.07
CA VAL A 10 -9.80 17.60 -1.49
C VAL A 10 -8.72 16.94 -2.33
N TYR A 11 -8.26 15.77 -1.92
CA TYR A 11 -7.17 15.08 -2.61
C TYR A 11 -7.68 14.19 -3.75
N LYS A 12 -7.11 14.37 -4.94
CA LYS A 12 -7.39 13.53 -6.10
C LYS A 12 -6.64 12.19 -6.03
N ARG A 13 -5.48 12.19 -5.40
CA ARG A 13 -4.67 10.98 -5.20
C ARG A 13 -3.90 11.07 -3.89
N GLN A 14 -3.94 9.99 -3.13
CA GLN A 14 -3.15 9.81 -1.92
C GLN A 14 -2.30 8.56 -2.09
N VAL A 15 -1.01 8.66 -1.74
CA VAL A 15 -0.08 7.52 -1.78
C VAL A 15 0.48 7.32 -0.39
N SER A 16 0.45 6.09 0.12
CA SER A 16 0.99 5.77 1.42
C SER A 16 1.74 4.44 1.42
N ASN A 17 2.88 4.45 2.08
CA ASN A 17 3.63 3.26 2.45
C ASN A 17 3.72 3.24 3.99
N PRO A 18 2.62 2.91 4.67
CA PRO A 18 2.58 3.01 6.12
C PRO A 18 3.44 1.95 6.79
N PRO A 19 4.06 2.28 7.93
CA PRO A 19 4.79 1.30 8.71
C PRO A 19 3.79 0.33 9.37
N TYR A 20 3.81 -0.93 8.95
CA TYR A 20 3.01 -1.98 9.56
C TYR A 20 3.81 -2.71 10.63
N PHE A 21 3.52 -2.40 11.86
CA PHE A 21 3.95 -3.21 13.00
C PHE A 21 2.72 -3.93 13.53
N VAL A 22 2.37 -5.06 12.91
CA VAL A 22 1.30 -5.89 13.40
C VAL A 22 1.86 -6.85 14.44
N ASP A 23 1.39 -6.74 15.65
CA ASP A 23 1.29 -7.70 16.78
C ASP A 23 2.38 -8.76 17.02
N SER A 24 3.30 -9.03 16.12
CA SER A 24 4.04 -10.28 16.19
C SER A 24 5.46 -10.19 16.75
N LEU A 25 6.00 -8.99 16.90
CA LEU A 25 7.34 -8.83 17.47
C LEU A 25 7.33 -7.69 18.48
N LYS A 26 6.86 -7.99 19.66
CA LYS A 26 7.14 -7.14 20.82
C LYS A 26 8.66 -7.11 20.98
N CYS A 27 9.23 -5.96 20.70
CA CYS A 27 10.63 -5.73 20.98
C CYS A 27 10.86 -5.93 22.48
N PRO A 28 11.91 -6.64 22.92
CA PRO A 28 12.17 -6.86 24.35
C PRO A 28 12.45 -5.55 25.11
N ASP A 29 12.68 -4.45 24.43
CA ASP A 29 12.87 -3.12 25.01
C ASP A 29 11.55 -2.36 25.04
N GLN A 30 11.00 -2.13 26.24
CA GLN A 30 9.77 -1.40 26.45
C GLN A 30 9.78 0.02 25.85
N LYS A 31 10.92 0.71 25.86
CA LYS A 31 11.04 2.05 25.28
C LYS A 31 10.89 2.03 23.75
N ARG A 32 11.45 1.01 23.12
CA ARG A 32 11.29 0.81 21.68
C ARG A 32 9.87 0.38 21.31
N ASN A 33 9.23 -0.44 22.14
CA ASN A 33 7.84 -0.81 21.95
C ASN A 33 6.91 0.38 22.07
N THR A 34 7.11 1.26 23.05
CA THR A 34 6.33 2.47 23.22
C THR A 34 6.47 3.41 22.03
N ALA A 35 7.69 3.64 21.54
CA ALA A 35 7.93 4.49 20.38
C ALA A 35 7.37 3.91 19.07
N ARG A 36 7.24 2.57 18.96
CA ARG A 36 6.74 1.90 17.75
C ARG A 36 5.23 1.65 17.76
N HIS A 37 4.60 1.54 18.93
CA HIS A 37 3.20 1.13 19.06
C HIS A 37 2.25 2.22 19.53
N THR A 38 2.71 3.22 20.28
CA THR A 38 1.85 4.31 20.76
C THR A 38 1.54 5.38 19.72
N ASP A 39 2.45 5.57 18.76
CA ASP A 39 2.30 6.54 17.68
C ASP A 39 2.00 5.87 16.33
N THR A 40 1.68 4.59 16.33
CA THR A 40 1.43 3.85 15.09
C THR A 40 0.02 4.13 14.59
N LEU A 41 -0.05 4.80 13.47
CA LEU A 41 -1.27 4.91 12.69
C LEU A 41 -1.74 3.51 12.29
N THR A 42 -2.93 3.11 12.71
CA THR A 42 -3.50 1.84 12.28
C THR A 42 -3.96 1.92 10.82
N LEU A 43 -4.11 0.78 10.17
CA LEU A 43 -4.63 0.74 8.81
C LEU A 43 -6.06 1.32 8.76
N GLU A 44 -6.86 1.00 9.75
CA GLU A 44 -8.22 1.50 9.91
C GLU A 44 -8.26 3.03 10.00
N ASP A 45 -7.41 3.61 10.85
CA ASP A 45 -7.32 5.06 11.02
C ASP A 45 -6.84 5.74 9.74
N LEU A 46 -5.82 5.17 9.09
CA LEU A 46 -5.31 5.67 7.82
C LEU A 46 -6.39 5.72 6.75
N LEU A 47 -7.14 4.64 6.58
CA LEU A 47 -8.21 4.58 5.58
C LEU A 47 -9.37 5.49 5.92
N GLN A 48 -9.75 5.58 7.19
CA GLN A 48 -10.80 6.48 7.65
C GLN A 48 -10.45 7.94 7.35
N ASP A 49 -9.25 8.37 7.71
CA ASP A 49 -8.81 9.75 7.50
C ASP A 49 -8.60 10.05 6.01
N SER A 50 -8.01 9.12 5.28
CA SER A 50 -7.82 9.26 3.84
C SER A 50 -9.14 9.40 3.10
N ARG A 51 -10.16 8.63 3.51
CA ARG A 51 -11.48 8.70 2.90
C ARG A 51 -12.14 10.07 3.10
N LYS A 52 -12.00 10.66 4.29
CA LYS A 52 -12.55 12.00 4.58
C LYS A 52 -11.94 13.09 3.70
N LEU A 53 -10.68 12.93 3.31
CA LEU A 53 -9.93 13.88 2.50
C LEU A 53 -10.00 13.61 1.01
N LEU A 54 -10.62 12.50 0.60
CA LEU A 54 -10.64 12.05 -0.77
C LEU A 54 -11.64 12.83 -1.63
N ALA A 55 -11.21 13.28 -2.81
CA ALA A 55 -12.09 13.83 -3.83
C ALA A 55 -13.12 12.78 -4.30
N PRO A 56 -14.28 13.18 -4.86
CA PRO A 56 -15.30 12.22 -5.32
C PRO A 56 -14.77 11.14 -6.26
N GLN A 57 -13.84 11.48 -7.14
CA GLN A 57 -13.17 10.55 -8.07
C GLN A 57 -11.71 10.28 -7.68
N GLY A 58 -11.37 10.57 -6.44
CA GLY A 58 -10.02 10.39 -5.94
C GLY A 58 -9.67 8.93 -5.68
N ARG A 59 -8.38 8.66 -5.50
CA ARG A 59 -7.84 7.31 -5.29
C ARG A 59 -6.85 7.30 -4.15
N ILE A 60 -6.88 6.21 -3.38
CA ILE A 60 -5.91 5.93 -2.33
C ILE A 60 -5.02 4.79 -2.85
N ALA A 61 -3.72 5.04 -2.96
CA ALA A 61 -2.75 4.02 -3.34
C ALA A 61 -1.94 3.61 -2.13
N LEU A 62 -1.89 2.32 -1.84
CA LEU A 62 -1.23 1.73 -0.69
C LEU A 62 -0.20 0.69 -1.12
N ILE A 63 0.90 0.64 -0.39
CA ILE A 63 1.87 -0.44 -0.47
C ILE A 63 1.86 -1.17 0.86
N LEU A 64 1.55 -2.46 0.85
CA LEU A 64 1.40 -3.29 2.05
C LEU A 64 2.28 -4.54 1.96
N PRO A 65 2.70 -5.12 3.10
CA PRO A 65 3.07 -6.53 3.13
C PRO A 65 1.92 -7.39 2.61
N TYR A 66 2.23 -8.41 1.85
CA TYR A 66 1.20 -9.25 1.23
C TYR A 66 0.32 -9.98 2.24
N ASP A 67 0.86 -10.32 3.41
CA ASP A 67 0.12 -10.96 4.51
C ASP A 67 -0.97 -10.05 5.13
N GLN A 68 -0.97 -8.76 4.83
CA GLN A 68 -2.00 -7.82 5.26
C GLN A 68 -3.21 -7.74 4.31
N LYS A 69 -3.26 -8.54 3.26
CA LYS A 69 -4.32 -8.51 2.27
C LYS A 69 -5.71 -8.76 2.86
N GLU A 70 -5.84 -9.75 3.74
CA GLU A 70 -7.10 -10.06 4.40
C GLU A 70 -7.57 -8.91 5.28
N ARG A 71 -6.65 -8.36 6.08
CA ARG A 71 -6.95 -7.19 6.92
C ARG A 71 -7.37 -5.98 6.09
N LEU A 72 -6.71 -5.74 4.97
CA LEU A 72 -7.11 -4.68 4.04
C LEU A 72 -8.53 -4.89 3.54
N THR A 73 -8.89 -6.12 3.18
CA THR A 73 -10.24 -6.46 2.70
C THR A 73 -11.29 -6.14 3.76
N ASP A 74 -11.04 -6.47 5.01
CA ASP A 74 -11.95 -6.17 6.12
C ASP A 74 -12.06 -4.65 6.36
N CYS A 75 -10.95 -3.93 6.33
CA CYS A 75 -10.94 -2.47 6.48
C CYS A 75 -11.67 -1.76 5.36
N ILE A 76 -11.50 -2.18 4.12
CA ILE A 76 -12.21 -1.66 2.95
C ILE A 76 -13.72 -1.77 3.16
N ARG A 77 -14.18 -2.92 3.60
CA ARG A 77 -15.61 -3.16 3.87
C ARG A 77 -16.12 -2.25 4.98
N THR A 78 -15.38 -2.14 6.08
CA THR A 78 -15.75 -1.32 7.23
C THR A 78 -15.81 0.17 6.89
N GLN A 79 -14.90 0.65 6.05
CA GLN A 79 -14.80 2.05 5.66
C GLN A 79 -15.61 2.42 4.41
N ASN A 80 -16.36 1.48 3.85
CA ASN A 80 -17.11 1.69 2.60
C ASN A 80 -16.21 2.17 1.45
N LEU A 81 -15.05 1.55 1.30
CA LEU A 81 -14.14 1.75 0.20
C LEU A 81 -14.22 0.58 -0.78
N TYR A 82 -13.70 0.77 -1.96
CA TYR A 82 -13.69 -0.24 -3.02
C TYR A 82 -12.29 -0.45 -3.55
N LEU A 83 -11.91 -1.69 -3.75
CA LEU A 83 -10.65 -2.05 -4.38
C LEU A 83 -10.79 -1.98 -5.90
N SER A 84 -10.16 -1.00 -6.52
CA SER A 84 -10.20 -0.83 -7.97
C SER A 84 -9.07 -1.57 -8.69
N LYS A 85 -7.90 -1.62 -8.06
CA LYS A 85 -6.72 -2.28 -8.62
C LYS A 85 -5.88 -2.91 -7.53
N GLU A 86 -5.35 -4.08 -7.81
CA GLU A 86 -4.35 -4.73 -6.95
C GLU A 86 -3.20 -5.30 -7.79
N THR A 87 -1.99 -5.22 -7.27
CA THR A 87 -0.82 -5.83 -7.89
C THR A 87 -0.03 -6.60 -6.84
N SER A 88 0.13 -7.89 -7.05
CA SER A 88 0.96 -8.74 -6.20
C SER A 88 2.42 -8.63 -6.66
N VAL A 89 3.30 -8.21 -5.77
CA VAL A 89 4.72 -8.03 -6.05
C VAL A 89 5.49 -9.27 -5.63
N ILE A 90 6.12 -9.91 -6.61
CA ILE A 90 6.85 -11.17 -6.48
C ILE A 90 8.35 -10.88 -6.62
N PRO A 91 9.20 -11.28 -5.66
CA PRO A 91 10.62 -10.95 -5.71
C PRO A 91 11.35 -11.63 -6.89
N VAL A 92 11.12 -12.92 -7.10
CA VAL A 92 11.71 -13.71 -8.19
C VAL A 92 10.66 -14.66 -8.74
N PRO A 93 10.80 -15.16 -9.97
CA PRO A 93 9.85 -16.10 -10.57
C PRO A 93 9.63 -17.33 -9.68
N GLY A 94 8.36 -17.70 -9.48
CA GLY A 94 7.97 -18.86 -8.68
C GLY A 94 7.98 -18.65 -7.17
N ALA A 95 8.38 -17.48 -6.68
CA ALA A 95 8.31 -17.13 -5.26
C ALA A 95 6.92 -16.66 -4.86
N GLU A 96 6.64 -16.71 -3.55
CA GLU A 96 5.44 -16.13 -2.98
C GLU A 96 5.47 -14.60 -3.05
N PRO A 97 4.32 -13.95 -3.26
CA PRO A 97 4.24 -12.49 -3.19
C PRO A 97 4.68 -11.96 -1.83
N LYS A 98 5.41 -10.85 -1.85
CA LYS A 98 5.91 -10.19 -0.63
C LYS A 98 5.24 -8.85 -0.35
N ARG A 99 4.78 -8.17 -1.38
CA ARG A 99 4.10 -6.87 -1.26
C ARG A 99 2.81 -6.88 -2.07
N LEU A 100 1.91 -6.05 -1.64
CA LEU A 100 0.65 -5.76 -2.33
C LEU A 100 0.58 -4.27 -2.63
N LEU A 101 0.37 -3.92 -3.87
CA LEU A 101 -0.01 -2.57 -4.27
C LEU A 101 -1.52 -2.56 -4.43
N ALA A 102 -2.19 -1.68 -3.71
CA ALA A 102 -3.65 -1.57 -3.75
C ALA A 102 -4.08 -0.16 -4.11
N GLU A 103 -5.07 -0.04 -4.97
CA GLU A 103 -5.70 1.22 -5.31
C GLU A 103 -7.17 1.16 -4.90
N LEU A 104 -7.59 2.11 -4.06
CA LEU A 104 -8.93 2.17 -3.49
C LEU A 104 -9.67 3.42 -3.98
N THR A 105 -10.98 3.29 -4.09
CA THR A 105 -11.89 4.38 -4.43
C THR A 105 -13.02 4.47 -3.40
N ALA A 106 -13.59 5.66 -3.25
CA ALA A 106 -14.75 5.87 -2.39
C ALA A 106 -16.09 5.53 -3.07
N GLU A 107 -16.09 5.51 -4.40
CA GLU A 107 -17.26 5.18 -5.21
C GLU A 107 -17.14 3.77 -5.80
N PRO A 108 -18.26 3.05 -5.99
CA PRO A 108 -18.23 1.75 -6.64
C PRO A 108 -17.59 1.84 -8.02
N PRO A 109 -16.59 1.01 -8.33
CA PRO A 109 -15.98 1.01 -9.65
C PRO A 109 -16.95 0.46 -10.71
N VAL A 110 -16.89 1.03 -11.90
CA VAL A 110 -17.70 0.57 -13.05
C VAL A 110 -17.23 -0.81 -13.53
N PHE A 111 -15.95 -1.09 -13.38
CA PHE A 111 -15.33 -2.35 -13.77
C PHE A 111 -14.92 -3.19 -12.56
N PRO A 112 -14.84 -4.52 -12.73
CA PRO A 112 -14.30 -5.39 -11.68
C PRO A 112 -12.89 -4.98 -11.29
N THR A 113 -12.47 -5.38 -10.08
CA THR A 113 -11.10 -5.17 -9.60
C THR A 113 -10.08 -5.70 -10.61
N PHE A 114 -9.17 -4.85 -11.04
CA PHE A 114 -8.07 -5.24 -11.91
C PHE A 114 -6.95 -5.85 -11.08
N SER A 115 -6.68 -7.13 -11.29
CA SER A 115 -5.62 -7.86 -10.59
C SER A 115 -4.45 -8.14 -11.52
N SER A 116 -3.23 -7.87 -11.06
CA SER A 116 -2.01 -8.10 -11.81
C SER A 116 -0.88 -8.61 -10.91
N GLN A 117 0.21 -9.04 -11.52
CA GLN A 117 1.42 -9.45 -10.83
C GLN A 117 2.62 -8.69 -11.40
N LEU A 118 3.55 -8.33 -10.53
CA LEU A 118 4.82 -7.71 -10.90
C LEU A 118 5.96 -8.53 -10.30
N THR A 119 6.81 -9.10 -11.15
CA THR A 119 8.03 -9.76 -10.71
C THR A 119 9.20 -8.78 -10.79
N ILE A 120 9.97 -8.67 -9.70
CA ILE A 120 11.05 -7.67 -9.60
C ILE A 120 12.31 -8.16 -10.30
N GLU A 121 12.80 -9.34 -9.95
CA GLU A 121 14.06 -9.89 -10.48
C GLU A 121 13.83 -11.16 -11.26
N ILE A 122 14.58 -11.34 -12.34
CA ILE A 122 14.66 -12.61 -13.09
C ILE A 122 15.63 -13.55 -12.38
N ALA A 123 16.77 -12.99 -11.94
CA ALA A 123 17.80 -13.65 -11.17
C ALA A 123 18.46 -12.59 -10.29
N ARG A 124 19.35 -13.01 -9.39
CA ARG A 124 20.01 -12.09 -8.45
C ARG A 124 20.64 -10.90 -9.17
N HIS A 125 20.20 -9.69 -8.82
CA HIS A 125 20.63 -8.41 -9.41
C HIS A 125 20.28 -8.23 -10.90
N GLN A 126 19.36 -9.03 -11.43
CA GLN A 126 18.84 -8.90 -12.80
C GLN A 126 17.35 -8.59 -12.72
N TYR A 127 16.99 -7.35 -12.98
CA TYR A 127 15.60 -6.89 -12.91
C TYR A 127 14.80 -7.25 -14.16
N THR A 128 13.50 -7.45 -13.97
CA THR A 128 12.58 -7.61 -15.10
C THR A 128 12.44 -6.31 -15.89
N ASP A 129 12.17 -6.39 -17.17
CA ASP A 129 11.94 -5.22 -18.02
C ASP A 129 10.77 -4.39 -17.51
N GLU A 130 9.71 -5.04 -17.03
CA GLU A 130 8.55 -4.37 -16.45
C GLU A 130 8.94 -3.55 -15.22
N TYR A 131 9.70 -4.13 -14.28
CA TYR A 131 10.17 -3.41 -13.11
C TYR A 131 11.10 -2.26 -13.47
N VAL A 132 12.01 -2.45 -14.40
CA VAL A 132 12.92 -1.39 -14.90
C VAL A 132 12.11 -0.26 -15.51
N SER A 133 11.12 -0.56 -16.34
CA SER A 133 10.31 0.48 -16.97
C SER A 133 9.53 1.34 -15.98
N LEU A 134 9.12 0.76 -14.84
CA LEU A 134 8.40 1.48 -13.80
C LEU A 134 9.30 2.32 -12.89
N THR A 135 10.57 1.96 -12.73
CA THR A 135 11.43 2.49 -11.68
C THR A 135 12.69 3.22 -12.17
N LYS A 136 13.06 3.07 -13.43
CA LYS A 136 14.31 3.63 -13.99
C LYS A 136 14.51 5.12 -13.74
N ASP A 137 13.42 5.89 -13.72
CA ASP A 137 13.49 7.34 -13.53
C ASP A 137 13.75 7.74 -12.06
N PHE A 138 13.64 6.78 -11.14
CA PHE A 138 13.84 7.00 -9.70
C PHE A 138 15.18 6.49 -9.19
N TYR A 139 15.89 5.68 -9.95
CA TYR A 139 17.18 5.11 -9.56
C TYR A 139 18.32 5.67 -10.40
N LEU A 140 19.46 5.88 -9.75
CA LEU A 140 20.65 6.43 -10.41
C LEU A 140 21.32 5.42 -11.36
N LYS A 141 21.16 4.13 -11.06
CA LYS A 141 21.70 3.02 -11.86
C LYS A 141 20.72 1.86 -11.85
N MET A 142 20.30 1.47 -12.99
CA MET A 142 19.55 0.26 -13.21
C MET A 142 20.10 -0.52 -14.40
#